data_ee2bdada898364570c0c0a8785e60c86
#
_entry.id   ee2bdada898364570c0c0a8785e60c86
#
_cell.length_a   1.000
_cell.length_b   1.000
_cell.length_c   1.000
_cell.angle_alpha   90.00
_cell.angle_beta   90.00
_cell.angle_gamma   90.00
#
_symmetry.space_group_name_H-M   'P 1'
#
loop_
_entity.id
_entity.type
_entity.pdbx_description
1 polymer ?
#
loop_
_entity_poly.entity_id
_entity_poly.type
_entity_poly.pdbx_seq_one_letter_code
_entity_poly.pdbx_strand_id
1 'polypeptide(L)'
;MNDIIITVPGEPKGKGRPRFTKRGFTYTPKDTADYERKVRFCAQESLPIRYEPTDKALKAQILAYFPIPKSFSKQKQRDAIACKLLPTVKPDSDNIAKIILDSLNGLAFLDDKQVTELYVYKAYDDNPRVVVRLSEANKESHQ
;
A
#
# COMPACT_ATOMS: atom_id res chain seq x y z
N MET A 1 -13.09 17.08 -0.39
CA MET A 1 -13.11 15.64 -0.74
C MET A 1 -13.14 14.84 0.55
N ASN A 2 -13.99 13.83 0.59
CA ASN A 2 -14.03 12.91 1.73
C ASN A 2 -12.81 11.97 1.68
N ASP A 3 -12.34 11.57 2.85
CA ASP A 3 -11.25 10.60 2.92
C ASP A 3 -11.65 9.29 2.26
N ILE A 4 -10.71 8.69 1.54
CA ILE A 4 -10.86 7.38 0.92
C ILE A 4 -10.03 6.40 1.73
N ILE A 5 -10.66 5.31 2.16
CA ILE A 5 -9.98 4.25 2.91
C ILE A 5 -10.15 2.95 2.12
N ILE A 6 -9.01 2.35 1.76
CA ILE A 6 -8.95 1.10 1.00
C ILE A 6 -8.22 0.08 1.86
N THR A 7 -8.84 -1.08 2.08
CA THR A 7 -8.22 -2.19 2.80
C THR A 7 -7.94 -3.33 1.82
N VAL A 8 -6.67 -3.73 1.76
CA VAL A 8 -6.23 -4.84 0.92
C VAL A 8 -5.86 -6.00 1.84
N PRO A 9 -6.69 -7.06 1.91
CA PRO A 9 -6.39 -8.20 2.77
C PRO A 9 -5.15 -8.95 2.31
N GLY A 10 -4.48 -9.58 3.26
CA GLY A 10 -3.35 -10.42 2.99
C GLY A 10 -2.01 -9.74 3.25
N GLU A 11 -0.97 -10.53 3.13
CA GLU A 11 0.39 -10.10 3.42
C GLU A 11 0.83 -8.95 2.51
N PRO A 12 1.46 -7.89 3.05
CA PRO A 12 1.96 -6.80 2.23
C PRO A 12 2.95 -7.28 1.18
N LYS A 13 2.84 -6.72 -0.02
CA LYS A 13 3.74 -7.02 -1.15
C LYS A 13 4.43 -5.75 -1.62
N GLY A 14 5.60 -5.92 -2.21
CA GLY A 14 6.33 -4.83 -2.83
C GLY A 14 6.29 -4.92 -4.34
N LYS A 15 6.66 -3.82 -5.00
CA LYS A 15 6.75 -3.77 -6.46
C LYS A 15 7.92 -4.62 -6.91
N GLY A 16 7.65 -5.67 -7.68
CA GLY A 16 8.68 -6.49 -8.30
C GLY A 16 9.35 -5.72 -9.43
N ARG A 17 10.66 -5.98 -9.64
CA ARG A 17 11.37 -5.39 -10.76
C ARG A 17 10.87 -5.99 -12.07
N PRO A 18 10.72 -5.18 -13.14
CA PRO A 18 10.41 -5.72 -14.46
C PRO A 18 11.47 -6.74 -14.88
N ARG A 19 11.05 -7.80 -15.54
CA ARG A 19 11.96 -8.83 -16.05
C ARG A 19 12.04 -8.72 -17.56
N PHE A 20 13.17 -9.20 -18.11
CA PHE A 20 13.40 -9.19 -19.55
C PHE A 20 13.15 -10.58 -20.13
N THR A 21 12.50 -10.61 -21.30
CA THR A 21 12.45 -11.85 -22.10
C THR A 21 13.75 -12.00 -22.87
N LYS A 22 13.98 -13.20 -23.44
CA LYS A 22 15.13 -13.44 -24.30
C LYS A 22 15.19 -12.53 -25.54
N ARG A 23 14.03 -11.97 -25.94
CA ARG A 23 13.90 -11.03 -27.07
C ARG A 23 14.07 -9.57 -26.67
N GLY A 24 14.40 -9.27 -25.41
CA GLY A 24 14.62 -7.90 -24.93
C GLY A 24 13.37 -7.15 -24.51
N PHE A 25 12.20 -7.80 -24.46
CA PHE A 25 10.97 -7.16 -23.96
C PHE A 25 10.92 -7.24 -22.44
N THR A 26 10.40 -6.17 -21.83
CA THR A 26 10.16 -6.17 -20.38
C THR A 26 8.75 -6.66 -20.07
N TYR A 27 8.58 -7.27 -18.91
CA TYR A 27 7.26 -7.67 -18.43
C TYR A 27 7.23 -7.58 -16.89
N THR A 28 6.02 -7.36 -16.35
CA THR A 28 5.78 -7.33 -14.91
C THR A 28 5.68 -8.76 -14.38
N PRO A 29 6.41 -9.11 -13.30
CA PRO A 29 6.26 -10.43 -12.69
C PRO A 29 4.81 -10.72 -12.33
N LYS A 30 4.41 -11.99 -12.45
CA LYS A 30 3.03 -12.42 -12.20
C LYS A 30 2.53 -12.02 -10.81
N ASP A 31 3.34 -12.22 -9.78
CA ASP A 31 2.94 -11.90 -8.40
C ASP A 31 2.66 -10.42 -8.22
N THR A 32 3.46 -9.56 -8.85
CA THR A 32 3.24 -8.11 -8.85
C THR A 32 1.93 -7.77 -9.55
N ALA A 33 1.71 -8.33 -10.73
CA ALA A 33 0.49 -8.08 -11.49
C ALA A 33 -0.76 -8.56 -10.76
N ASP A 34 -0.69 -9.73 -10.12
CA ASP A 34 -1.80 -10.28 -9.34
C ASP A 34 -2.14 -9.37 -8.15
N TYR A 35 -1.12 -8.89 -7.45
CA TYR A 35 -1.33 -8.00 -6.30
C TYR A 35 -1.89 -6.65 -6.74
N GLU A 36 -1.40 -6.10 -7.84
CA GLU A 36 -1.93 -4.84 -8.39
C GLU A 36 -3.41 -4.97 -8.74
N ARG A 37 -3.82 -6.08 -9.36
CA ARG A 37 -5.24 -6.34 -9.63
C ARG A 37 -6.07 -6.43 -8.35
N LYS A 38 -5.53 -7.07 -7.32
CA LYS A 38 -6.19 -7.16 -6.02
C LYS A 38 -6.39 -5.78 -5.40
N VAL A 39 -5.37 -4.94 -5.43
CA VAL A 39 -5.46 -3.56 -4.92
C VAL A 39 -6.53 -2.78 -5.67
N ARG A 40 -6.53 -2.87 -7.01
CA ARG A 40 -7.53 -2.18 -7.83
C ARG A 40 -8.95 -2.66 -7.54
N PHE A 41 -9.12 -3.96 -7.38
CA PHE A 41 -10.43 -4.52 -7.01
C PHE A 41 -10.91 -3.97 -5.66
N CYS A 42 -10.05 -4.00 -4.64
CA CYS A 42 -10.39 -3.46 -3.32
C CYS A 42 -10.71 -1.96 -3.39
N ALA A 43 -9.98 -1.22 -4.21
CA ALA A 43 -10.23 0.20 -4.40
C ALA A 43 -11.59 0.43 -5.06
N GLN A 44 -11.93 -0.31 -6.09
CA GLN A 44 -13.21 -0.21 -6.77
C GLN A 44 -14.38 -0.47 -5.82
N GLU A 45 -14.23 -1.45 -4.94
CA GLU A 45 -15.25 -1.75 -3.91
C GLU A 45 -15.39 -0.64 -2.88
N SER A 46 -14.33 0.13 -2.64
CA SER A 46 -14.30 1.18 -1.62
C SER A 46 -14.71 2.55 -2.15
N LEU A 47 -14.62 2.77 -3.46
CA LEU A 47 -14.92 4.07 -4.06
C LEU A 47 -16.41 4.23 -4.28
N PRO A 48 -16.94 5.47 -4.12
CA PRO A 48 -18.34 5.73 -4.40
C PRO A 48 -18.74 5.41 -5.84
N ILE A 49 -20.01 5.14 -6.06
CA ILE A 49 -20.54 4.97 -7.43
C ILE A 49 -20.32 6.27 -8.20
N ARG A 50 -19.84 6.14 -9.45
CA ARG A 50 -19.53 7.27 -10.33
C ARG A 50 -18.40 8.15 -9.80
N TYR A 51 -17.54 7.58 -8.95
CA TYR A 51 -16.34 8.30 -8.51
C TYR A 51 -15.43 8.60 -9.70
N GLU A 52 -14.98 9.84 -9.80
CA GLU A 52 -13.98 10.23 -10.78
C GLU A 52 -12.63 10.46 -10.11
N PRO A 53 -11.53 9.98 -10.72
CA PRO A 53 -10.21 10.21 -10.16
C PRO A 53 -9.95 11.69 -9.93
N THR A 54 -9.51 12.04 -8.72
CA THR A 54 -9.25 13.43 -8.36
C THR A 54 -7.97 13.95 -9.01
N ASP A 55 -7.93 15.26 -9.29
CA ASP A 55 -6.72 15.97 -9.75
C ASP A 55 -6.05 16.77 -8.63
N LYS A 56 -6.55 16.68 -7.40
CA LYS A 56 -6.08 17.44 -6.26
C LYS A 56 -4.76 16.89 -5.71
N ALA A 57 -4.00 17.75 -5.02
CA ALA A 57 -2.84 17.30 -4.24
C ALA A 57 -3.31 16.41 -3.10
N LEU A 58 -2.64 15.28 -2.89
CA LEU A 58 -3.10 14.26 -1.96
C LEU A 58 -2.06 13.95 -0.89
N LYS A 59 -2.57 13.59 0.28
CA LYS A 59 -1.83 12.95 1.35
C LYS A 59 -2.18 11.46 1.32
N ALA A 60 -1.17 10.61 1.25
CA ALA A 60 -1.35 9.16 1.29
C ALA A 60 -0.72 8.60 2.57
N GLN A 61 -1.52 7.83 3.32
CA GLN A 61 -1.04 7.10 4.49
C GLN A 61 -1.23 5.62 4.21
N ILE A 62 -0.15 4.86 4.30
CA ILE A 62 -0.14 3.43 4.01
C ILE A 62 0.28 2.70 5.27
N LEU A 63 -0.63 1.90 5.83
CA LEU A 63 -0.38 1.09 7.01
C LEU A 63 -0.25 -0.36 6.56
N ALA A 64 0.96 -0.91 6.62
CA ALA A 64 1.24 -2.27 6.18
C ALA A 64 1.37 -3.18 7.40
N TYR A 65 0.41 -4.07 7.59
CA TYR A 65 0.39 -5.02 8.70
C TYR A 65 0.90 -6.37 8.23
N PHE A 66 2.03 -6.77 8.81
CA PHE A 66 2.74 -8.00 8.47
C PHE A 66 2.28 -9.15 9.37
N PRO A 67 2.28 -10.38 8.86
CA PRO A 67 1.99 -11.54 9.70
C PRO A 67 3.09 -11.74 10.74
N ILE A 68 2.69 -12.17 11.93
CA ILE A 68 3.64 -12.50 12.99
C ILE A 68 4.23 -13.87 12.69
N PRO A 69 5.56 -13.99 12.55
CA PRO A 69 6.18 -15.29 12.27
C PRO A 69 5.84 -16.32 13.36
N LYS A 70 5.48 -17.51 12.93
CA LYS A 70 5.16 -18.61 13.84
C LYS A 70 6.37 -19.04 14.68
N SER A 71 7.57 -18.75 14.18
CA SER A 71 8.84 -19.04 14.87
C SER A 71 9.12 -18.10 16.03
N PHE A 72 8.38 -17.02 16.17
CA PHE A 72 8.57 -16.09 17.28
C PHE A 72 8.21 -16.76 18.61
N SER A 73 9.02 -16.52 19.64
CA SER A 73 8.68 -16.90 21.01
C SER A 73 7.40 -16.18 21.46
N LYS A 74 6.77 -16.67 22.51
CA LYS A 74 5.56 -16.03 23.05
C LYS A 74 5.82 -14.58 23.44
N GLN A 75 7.01 -14.29 23.99
CA GLN A 75 7.38 -12.91 24.35
C GLN A 75 7.50 -12.04 23.09
N LYS A 76 8.16 -12.52 22.04
CA LYS A 76 8.28 -11.78 20.78
C LYS A 76 6.91 -11.56 20.14
N GLN A 77 6.02 -12.55 20.21
CA GLN A 77 4.66 -12.39 19.68
C GLN A 77 3.92 -11.27 20.41
N ARG A 78 4.03 -11.21 21.73
CA ARG A 78 3.42 -10.15 22.54
C ARG A 78 4.01 -8.78 22.19
N ASP A 79 5.34 -8.72 22.04
CA ASP A 79 6.02 -7.48 21.65
C ASP A 79 5.63 -7.01 20.27
N ALA A 80 5.43 -7.94 19.33
CA ALA A 80 4.98 -7.63 17.98
C ALA A 80 3.56 -7.03 18.00
N ILE A 81 2.63 -7.64 18.72
CA ILE A 81 1.25 -7.14 18.83
C ILE A 81 1.24 -5.78 19.55
N ALA A 82 2.10 -5.57 20.53
CA ALA A 82 2.17 -4.33 21.29
C ALA A 82 2.95 -3.21 20.56
N CYS A 83 3.39 -3.46 19.34
CA CYS A 83 4.21 -2.53 18.51
C CYS A 83 5.55 -2.17 19.15
N LYS A 84 6.04 -2.99 20.08
CA LYS A 84 7.38 -2.88 20.65
C LYS A 84 8.44 -3.48 19.71
N LEU A 85 8.01 -4.38 18.82
CA LEU A 85 8.84 -5.00 17.80
C LEU A 85 8.17 -4.71 16.46
N LEU A 86 8.91 -4.10 15.53
CA LEU A 86 8.40 -3.72 14.21
C LEU A 86 9.07 -4.57 13.14
N PRO A 87 8.37 -4.84 12.02
CA PRO A 87 8.95 -5.67 10.96
C PRO A 87 10.06 -4.93 10.21
N THR A 88 11.26 -5.48 10.25
CA THR A 88 12.42 -4.97 9.52
C THR A 88 12.78 -5.87 8.35
N VAL A 89 11.78 -6.57 7.81
CA VAL A 89 11.92 -7.53 6.71
C VAL A 89 11.29 -6.96 5.43
N LYS A 90 11.57 -7.59 4.31
CA LYS A 90 10.94 -7.24 3.03
C LYS A 90 9.43 -7.45 3.10
N PRO A 91 8.64 -6.69 2.33
CA PRO A 91 9.07 -5.64 1.41
C PRO A 91 9.41 -4.32 2.11
N ASP A 92 10.29 -3.54 1.46
CA ASP A 92 10.69 -2.22 1.93
C ASP A 92 9.52 -1.23 1.85
N SER A 93 9.55 -0.19 2.68
CA SER A 93 8.49 0.82 2.72
C SER A 93 8.27 1.49 1.36
N ASP A 94 9.35 1.83 0.65
CA ASP A 94 9.24 2.46 -0.67
C ASP A 94 8.65 1.52 -1.71
N ASN A 95 8.95 0.23 -1.66
CA ASN A 95 8.38 -0.76 -2.56
C ASN A 95 6.89 -1.01 -2.30
N ILE A 96 6.47 -0.97 -1.04
CA ILE A 96 5.05 -1.04 -0.68
C ILE A 96 4.33 0.18 -1.23
N ALA A 97 4.87 1.37 -1.01
CA ALA A 97 4.28 2.60 -1.53
C ALA A 97 4.16 2.55 -3.04
N LYS A 98 5.20 2.08 -3.72
CA LYS A 98 5.22 2.03 -5.19
C LYS A 98 4.11 1.14 -5.74
N ILE A 99 3.97 -0.08 -5.23
CA ILE A 99 2.94 -1.00 -5.75
C ILE A 99 1.53 -0.49 -5.47
N ILE A 100 1.31 0.10 -4.31
CA ILE A 100 0.00 0.66 -3.94
C ILE A 100 -0.34 1.85 -4.84
N LEU A 101 0.55 2.82 -4.95
CA LEU A 101 0.28 4.03 -5.74
C LEU A 101 0.17 3.72 -7.23
N ASP A 102 1.03 2.85 -7.76
CA ASP A 102 0.94 2.42 -9.16
C ASP A 102 -0.42 1.77 -9.46
N SER A 103 -0.90 0.95 -8.53
CA SER A 103 -2.18 0.26 -8.69
C SER A 103 -3.37 1.22 -8.72
N LEU A 104 -3.26 2.37 -8.06
CA LEU A 104 -4.35 3.34 -7.93
C LEU A 104 -4.34 4.41 -9.02
N ASN A 105 -3.31 4.45 -9.87
CA ASN A 105 -3.23 5.40 -10.98
C ASN A 105 -4.43 5.24 -11.92
N GLY A 106 -5.09 6.35 -12.22
CA GLY A 106 -6.25 6.37 -13.09
C GLY A 106 -7.53 5.84 -12.44
N LEU A 107 -7.48 5.46 -11.17
CA LEU A 107 -8.63 4.91 -10.44
C LEU A 107 -9.01 5.81 -9.26
N ALA A 108 -8.13 5.98 -8.29
CA ALA A 108 -8.37 6.84 -7.14
C ALA A 108 -7.93 8.29 -7.41
N PHE A 109 -6.92 8.48 -8.24
CA PHE A 109 -6.38 9.78 -8.67
C PHE A 109 -5.88 9.64 -10.10
N LEU A 110 -5.60 10.76 -10.76
CA LEU A 110 -5.14 10.74 -12.15
C LEU A 110 -3.73 10.17 -12.26
N ASP A 111 -2.83 10.63 -11.38
CA ASP A 111 -1.44 10.17 -11.39
C ASP A 111 -0.83 10.32 -10.00
N ASP A 112 0.09 9.42 -9.64
CA ASP A 112 0.73 9.41 -8.31
C ASP A 112 1.63 10.63 -8.05
N LYS A 113 1.98 11.40 -9.09
CA LYS A 113 2.68 12.68 -8.92
C LYS A 113 1.89 13.70 -8.09
N GLN A 114 0.58 13.48 -7.93
CA GLN A 114 -0.30 14.32 -7.11
C GLN A 114 -0.09 14.09 -5.61
N VAL A 115 0.56 12.99 -5.23
CA VAL A 115 0.80 12.66 -3.82
C VAL A 115 1.94 13.52 -3.33
N THR A 116 1.61 14.54 -2.53
CA THR A 116 2.58 15.51 -2.01
C THR A 116 3.04 15.18 -0.59
N GLU A 117 2.30 14.31 0.11
CA GLU A 117 2.65 13.81 1.43
C GLU A 117 2.46 12.30 1.44
N LEU A 118 3.49 11.57 1.82
CA LEU A 118 3.46 10.12 1.82
C LEU A 118 4.00 9.60 3.14
N TYR A 119 3.18 8.78 3.83
CA TYR A 119 3.55 8.12 5.08
C TYR A 119 3.37 6.62 4.89
N VAL A 120 4.41 5.85 5.23
CA VAL A 120 4.34 4.39 5.21
C VAL A 120 4.75 3.89 6.59
N TYR A 121 3.88 3.12 7.19
CA TYR A 121 4.11 2.53 8.50
C TYR A 121 4.00 1.01 8.40
N LYS A 122 5.00 0.30 8.91
CA LYS A 122 5.03 -1.16 8.93
C LYS A 122 4.86 -1.62 10.38
N ALA A 123 3.93 -2.52 10.61
CA ALA A 123 3.68 -3.10 11.93
C ALA A 123 3.31 -4.58 11.78
N TYR A 124 3.33 -5.32 12.89
CA TYR A 124 2.81 -6.68 12.92
C TYR A 124 1.36 -6.68 13.37
N ASP A 125 0.59 -7.63 12.88
CA ASP A 125 -0.78 -7.84 13.32
C ASP A 125 -1.20 -9.30 13.04
N ASP A 126 -2.16 -9.79 13.79
CA ASP A 126 -2.73 -11.13 13.57
C ASP A 126 -3.48 -11.22 12.25
N ASN A 127 -3.98 -10.08 11.76
CA ASN A 127 -4.70 -10.01 10.48
C ASN A 127 -3.89 -9.19 9.48
N PRO A 128 -3.00 -9.85 8.70
CA PRO A 128 -2.17 -9.15 7.73
C PRO A 128 -3.02 -8.43 6.69
N ARG A 129 -2.67 -7.18 6.42
CA ARG A 129 -3.38 -6.36 5.44
C ARG A 129 -2.62 -5.08 5.19
N VAL A 130 -3.02 -4.36 4.14
CA VAL A 130 -2.55 -2.99 3.91
C VAL A 130 -3.77 -2.08 3.92
N VAL A 131 -3.72 -1.03 4.71
CA VAL A 131 -4.76 0.00 4.77
C VAL A 131 -4.20 1.27 4.15
N VAL A 132 -4.91 1.80 3.15
CA VAL A 132 -4.52 3.02 2.46
C VAL A 132 -5.54 4.09 2.76
N ARG A 133 -5.08 5.22 3.27
CA ARG A 133 -5.94 6.38 3.49
C ARG A 133 -5.46 7.51 2.58
N LEU A 134 -6.36 7.98 1.72
CA LEU A 134 -6.12 9.11 0.85
C LEU A 134 -6.97 10.29 1.30
N SER A 135 -6.35 11.43 1.48
CA SER A 135 -7.03 12.68 1.84
C SER A 135 -6.43 13.82 1.04
N GLU A 136 -7.17 14.92 0.93
CA GLU A 136 -6.66 16.09 0.25
C GLU A 136 -5.54 16.72 1.08
N ALA A 137 -4.41 17.02 0.44
CA ALA A 137 -3.30 17.66 1.12
C ALA A 137 -3.65 19.09 1.48
N ASN A 138 -3.32 19.49 2.72
CA ASN A 138 -3.68 20.80 3.27
C ASN A 138 -2.42 21.53 3.72
N LYS A 139 -2.25 22.78 3.27
CA LYS A 139 -1.13 23.64 3.67
C LYS A 139 -1.07 23.83 5.18
N GLU A 140 -2.22 23.87 5.86
CA GLU A 140 -2.28 24.06 7.31
C GLU A 140 -1.66 22.91 8.10
N SER A 141 -1.57 21.72 7.51
CA SER A 141 -0.98 20.55 8.16
C SER A 141 0.54 20.69 8.40
N HIS A 142 1.17 21.73 7.84
CA HIS A 142 2.61 21.97 7.94
C HIS A 142 2.96 23.15 8.85
N GLN A 143 1.99 23.70 9.54
CA GLN A 143 2.21 24.81 10.47
C GLN A 143 2.44 24.35 11.89
#